data_dea375332966311970d5cb69457b01ae
#
_entry.id   dea375332966311970d5cb69457b01ae
#
_cell.length_a   1.000
_cell.length_b   1.000
_cell.length_c   1.000
_cell.angle_alpha   90.00
_cell.angle_beta   90.00
_cell.angle_gamma   90.00
#
_symmetry.space_group_name_H-M   'P 1'
#
loop_
_entity.id
_entity.type
_entity.pdbx_description
1 polymer ?
#
loop_
_entity_poly.entity_id
_entity_poly.type
_entity_poly.pdbx_seq_one_letter_code
_entity_poly.pdbx_strand_id
1 'polypeptide(L)'
;MKARIAKIQRKTKEVRIQGRLNLDGSGKSRVDTGIRFLDHMLELFAKHGLFDLELRAQGDLDVDLHHTNEDLGLALGEAFRSALRDKRGICRMGSAFVPMDESLARVRAVADLSGRPHLEWGWQAAKSQNAFRRAKRGDPLRLSYDLDDARHFLESFARKGEVTLHVDLLKAGIDIHHVLEAVFKALGRALRQAVERDPRVKGVPSTKGKL
;
A
#
# COMPACT_ATOMS: atom_id res chain seq x y z
N MET A 1 -17.28 -12.93 15.38
CA MET A 1 -17.53 -11.62 14.73
C MET A 1 -17.51 -11.80 13.22
N LYS A 2 -18.27 -10.99 12.46
CA LYS A 2 -18.30 -11.08 10.98
C LYS A 2 -16.97 -10.56 10.41
N ALA A 3 -16.33 -11.31 9.50
CA ALA A 3 -15.07 -10.93 8.86
C ALA A 3 -15.19 -9.58 8.11
N ARG A 4 -14.10 -8.81 8.13
CA ARG A 4 -14.01 -7.49 7.49
C ARG A 4 -13.51 -7.66 6.05
N ILE A 5 -14.48 -7.87 5.17
CA ILE A 5 -14.25 -8.19 3.77
C ILE A 5 -14.90 -7.13 2.89
N ALA A 6 -14.20 -6.72 1.83
CA ALA A 6 -14.74 -5.86 0.79
C ALA A 6 -14.41 -6.42 -0.60
N LYS A 7 -15.29 -6.13 -1.56
CA LYS A 7 -15.01 -6.33 -2.99
C LYS A 7 -14.12 -5.18 -3.48
N ILE A 8 -13.21 -5.50 -4.39
CA ILE A 8 -12.45 -4.53 -5.17
C ILE A 8 -13.10 -4.51 -6.55
N GLN A 9 -13.57 -3.33 -6.97
CA GLN A 9 -14.17 -3.20 -8.29
C GLN A 9 -14.02 -1.77 -8.78
N ARG A 10 -13.38 -1.61 -9.95
CA ARG A 10 -13.26 -0.34 -10.65
C ARG A 10 -13.25 -0.58 -12.15
N LYS A 11 -13.97 0.26 -12.88
CA LYS A 11 -13.99 0.21 -14.35
C LYS A 11 -14.00 1.63 -14.88
N THR A 12 -13.01 1.93 -15.70
CA THR A 12 -12.88 3.16 -16.48
C THR A 12 -12.83 2.81 -17.97
N LYS A 13 -12.49 3.74 -18.83
CA LYS A 13 -12.18 3.46 -20.23
C LYS A 13 -10.79 2.81 -20.40
N GLU A 14 -9.90 3.05 -19.45
CA GLU A 14 -8.49 2.68 -19.47
C GLU A 14 -8.21 1.39 -18.69
N VAL A 15 -8.94 1.16 -17.60
CA VAL A 15 -8.64 0.06 -16.66
C VAL A 15 -9.90 -0.67 -16.23
N ARG A 16 -9.77 -1.99 -16.08
CA ARG A 16 -10.76 -2.85 -15.41
C ARG A 16 -10.09 -3.59 -14.27
N ILE A 17 -10.57 -3.35 -13.03
CA ILE A 17 -10.04 -3.93 -11.81
C ILE A 17 -11.15 -4.69 -11.08
N GLN A 18 -10.82 -5.89 -10.59
CA GLN A 18 -11.72 -6.70 -9.79
C GLN A 18 -10.95 -7.53 -8.76
N GLY A 19 -11.56 -7.78 -7.63
CA GLY A 19 -10.94 -8.58 -6.58
C GLY A 19 -11.67 -8.55 -5.25
N ARG A 20 -10.95 -8.93 -4.20
CA ARG A 20 -11.47 -9.01 -2.84
C ARG A 20 -10.34 -8.77 -1.85
N LEU A 21 -10.63 -8.03 -0.81
CA LEU A 21 -9.76 -7.82 0.34
C LEU A 21 -10.43 -8.32 1.60
N ASN A 22 -9.70 -9.11 2.40
CA ASN A 22 -10.08 -9.51 3.74
C ASN A 22 -9.04 -9.03 4.76
N LEU A 23 -9.42 -8.13 5.66
CA LEU A 23 -8.55 -7.59 6.70
C LEU A 23 -8.30 -8.58 7.85
N ASP A 24 -9.16 -9.58 8.00
CA ASP A 24 -9.07 -10.64 9.02
C ASP A 24 -8.54 -11.95 8.39
N GLY A 25 -7.60 -11.83 7.45
CA GLY A 25 -7.03 -12.92 6.69
C GLY A 25 -5.84 -13.61 7.34
N SER A 26 -5.11 -14.36 6.52
CA SER A 26 -3.91 -15.12 6.91
C SER A 26 -2.68 -14.80 6.03
N GLY A 27 -2.79 -13.79 5.17
CA GLY A 27 -1.73 -13.38 4.25
C GLY A 27 -1.70 -14.19 2.96
N LYS A 28 -2.85 -14.72 2.52
CA LYS A 28 -2.99 -15.39 1.23
C LYS A 28 -3.21 -14.35 0.13
N SER A 29 -2.48 -14.48 -0.97
CA SER A 29 -2.60 -13.54 -2.08
C SER A 29 -2.68 -14.25 -3.42
N ARG A 30 -3.41 -13.63 -4.35
CA ARG A 30 -3.43 -13.94 -5.77
C ARG A 30 -3.56 -12.62 -6.53
N VAL A 31 -2.45 -12.11 -7.03
CA VAL A 31 -2.37 -10.80 -7.67
C VAL A 31 -1.92 -10.97 -9.12
N ASP A 32 -2.62 -10.30 -10.04
CA ASP A 32 -2.34 -10.29 -11.47
C ASP A 32 -2.82 -8.96 -12.04
N THR A 33 -1.94 -7.96 -12.04
CA THR A 33 -2.25 -6.59 -12.48
C THR A 33 -1.69 -6.27 -13.85
N GLY A 34 -0.86 -7.17 -14.40
CA GLY A 34 -0.04 -6.91 -15.58
C GLY A 34 1.27 -6.17 -15.26
N ILE A 35 1.39 -5.54 -14.09
CA ILE A 35 2.61 -4.89 -13.60
C ILE A 35 3.30 -5.86 -12.64
N ARG A 36 4.11 -6.78 -13.16
CA ARG A 36 4.70 -7.91 -12.40
C ARG A 36 5.43 -7.49 -11.12
N PHE A 37 6.10 -6.34 -11.16
CA PHE A 37 6.78 -5.83 -9.98
C PHE A 37 5.79 -5.38 -8.89
N LEU A 38 4.71 -4.69 -9.28
CA LEU A 38 3.65 -4.31 -8.34
C LEU A 38 2.92 -5.54 -7.79
N ASP A 39 2.72 -6.59 -8.61
CA ASP A 39 2.15 -7.86 -8.15
C ASP A 39 2.93 -8.40 -6.97
N HIS A 40 4.27 -8.49 -7.11
CA HIS A 40 5.17 -8.92 -6.04
C HIS A 40 5.08 -8.01 -4.80
N MET A 41 5.05 -6.69 -4.97
CA MET A 41 4.90 -5.74 -3.86
C MET A 41 3.58 -5.93 -3.11
N LEU A 42 2.48 -6.15 -3.82
CA LEU A 42 1.16 -6.39 -3.23
C LEU A 42 1.06 -7.75 -2.53
N GLU A 43 1.77 -8.76 -3.01
CA GLU A 43 1.90 -10.05 -2.32
C GLU A 43 2.65 -9.90 -0.99
N LEU A 44 3.73 -9.11 -0.97
CA LEU A 44 4.45 -8.78 0.28
C LEU A 44 3.57 -7.99 1.25
N PHE A 45 2.84 -6.99 0.75
CA PHE A 45 1.87 -6.24 1.55
C PHE A 45 0.83 -7.16 2.20
N ALA A 46 0.21 -8.05 1.42
CA ALA A 46 -0.78 -8.99 1.90
C ALA A 46 -0.18 -9.97 2.93
N LYS A 47 1.00 -10.53 2.63
CA LYS A 47 1.68 -11.49 3.49
C LYS A 47 2.04 -10.90 4.85
N HIS A 48 2.67 -9.73 4.87
CA HIS A 48 3.12 -9.07 6.10
C HIS A 48 1.97 -8.38 6.87
N GLY A 49 0.92 -7.97 6.15
CA GLY A 49 -0.31 -7.45 6.74
C GLY A 49 -1.24 -8.53 7.30
N LEU A 50 -0.99 -9.81 6.97
CA LEU A 50 -1.93 -10.93 7.18
C LEU A 50 -3.31 -10.66 6.55
N PHE A 51 -3.35 -9.89 5.46
CA PHE A 51 -4.54 -9.67 4.67
C PHE A 51 -4.68 -10.77 3.62
N ASP A 52 -5.90 -11.24 3.34
CA ASP A 52 -6.10 -12.05 2.15
C ASP A 52 -6.48 -11.12 0.99
N LEU A 53 -5.75 -11.20 -0.13
CA LEU A 53 -5.89 -10.32 -1.28
C LEU A 53 -6.02 -11.13 -2.58
N GLU A 54 -7.18 -11.03 -3.22
CA GLU A 54 -7.37 -11.42 -4.60
C GLU A 54 -7.51 -10.14 -5.43
N LEU A 55 -6.68 -9.97 -6.48
CA LEU A 55 -6.69 -8.76 -7.29
C LEU A 55 -6.31 -9.09 -8.73
N ARG A 56 -7.15 -8.68 -9.66
CA ARG A 56 -6.88 -8.74 -11.08
C ARG A 56 -7.14 -7.38 -11.71
N ALA A 57 -6.24 -6.98 -12.61
CA ALA A 57 -6.43 -5.79 -13.42
C ALA A 57 -6.10 -6.08 -14.90
N GLN A 58 -6.76 -5.32 -15.75
CA GLN A 58 -6.46 -5.23 -17.15
C GLN A 58 -6.51 -3.74 -17.52
N GLY A 59 -5.37 -3.16 -17.79
CA GLY A 59 -5.21 -1.75 -18.11
C GLY A 59 -4.47 -1.54 -19.43
N ASP A 60 -4.36 -0.28 -19.82
CA ASP A 60 -3.72 0.22 -21.05
C ASP A 60 -2.19 0.33 -20.91
N LEU A 61 -1.54 -0.76 -20.45
CA LEU A 61 -0.09 -0.82 -20.21
C LEU A 61 0.78 -0.59 -21.45
N ASP A 62 0.20 -0.66 -22.62
CA ASP A 62 0.82 -0.29 -23.90
C ASP A 62 0.95 1.23 -24.06
N VAL A 63 0.16 2.02 -23.33
CA VAL A 63 0.26 3.48 -23.26
C VAL A 63 1.26 3.87 -22.16
N ASP A 64 0.94 3.53 -20.91
CA ASP A 64 1.78 3.79 -19.73
C ASP A 64 1.29 2.92 -18.57
N LEU A 65 2.15 2.70 -17.58
CA LEU A 65 1.74 2.02 -16.33
C LEU A 65 0.98 2.96 -15.38
N HIS A 66 1.05 4.28 -15.56
CA HIS A 66 0.54 5.29 -14.63
C HIS A 66 -0.96 5.13 -14.33
N HIS A 67 -1.80 5.05 -15.37
CA HIS A 67 -3.26 4.92 -15.23
C HIS A 67 -3.63 3.67 -14.42
N THR A 68 -3.04 2.54 -14.79
CA THR A 68 -3.27 1.26 -14.10
C THR A 68 -2.79 1.31 -12.65
N ASN A 69 -1.61 1.87 -12.41
CA ASN A 69 -1.02 2.00 -11.09
C ASN A 69 -1.87 2.89 -10.16
N GLU A 70 -2.29 4.07 -10.65
CA GLU A 70 -3.17 4.99 -9.89
C GLU A 70 -4.50 4.31 -9.56
N ASP A 71 -5.16 3.73 -10.56
CA ASP A 71 -6.48 3.11 -10.40
C ASP A 71 -6.46 1.90 -9.47
N LEU A 72 -5.36 1.14 -9.45
CA LEU A 72 -5.13 0.07 -8.46
C LEU A 72 -5.04 0.62 -7.04
N GLY A 73 -4.29 1.70 -6.84
CA GLY A 73 -4.20 2.39 -5.54
C GLY A 73 -5.57 2.87 -5.07
N LEU A 74 -6.34 3.53 -5.95
CA LEU A 74 -7.69 4.00 -5.66
C LEU A 74 -8.64 2.86 -5.29
N ALA A 75 -8.66 1.78 -6.09
CA ALA A 75 -9.55 0.64 -5.89
C ALA A 75 -9.22 -0.13 -4.59
N LEU A 76 -7.94 -0.34 -4.31
CA LEU A 76 -7.50 -1.01 -3.08
C LEU A 76 -7.79 -0.15 -1.84
N GLY A 77 -7.55 1.17 -1.91
CA GLY A 77 -7.86 2.11 -0.84
C GLY A 77 -9.36 2.14 -0.51
N GLU A 78 -10.21 2.19 -1.52
CA GLU A 78 -11.66 2.15 -1.33
C GLU A 78 -12.14 0.84 -0.71
N ALA A 79 -11.58 -0.30 -1.14
CA ALA A 79 -11.88 -1.59 -0.55
C ALA A 79 -11.40 -1.67 0.91
N PHE A 80 -10.21 -1.13 1.21
CA PHE A 80 -9.68 -1.07 2.57
C PHE A 80 -10.62 -0.29 3.50
N ARG A 81 -11.02 0.93 3.09
CA ARG A 81 -12.01 1.74 3.81
C ARG A 81 -13.33 1.00 4.01
N SER A 82 -13.86 0.40 2.94
CA SER A 82 -15.13 -0.34 2.99
C SER A 82 -15.08 -1.55 3.93
N ALA A 83 -13.95 -2.25 3.98
CA ALA A 83 -13.75 -3.38 4.90
C ALA A 83 -13.67 -2.93 6.37
N LEU A 84 -13.12 -1.75 6.64
CA LEU A 84 -13.03 -1.16 7.99
C LEU A 84 -14.41 -0.81 8.58
N ARG A 85 -15.40 -0.55 7.74
CA ARG A 85 -16.76 -0.16 8.16
C ARG A 85 -16.75 1.11 9.03
N ASP A 86 -17.31 1.02 10.24
CA ASP A 86 -17.45 2.12 11.20
C ASP A 86 -16.19 2.35 12.08
N LYS A 87 -15.12 1.60 11.84
CA LYS A 87 -13.83 1.69 12.55
C LYS A 87 -13.95 1.52 14.07
N ARG A 88 -14.99 0.83 14.56
CA ARG A 88 -15.19 0.60 16.00
C ARG A 88 -14.27 -0.49 16.53
N GLY A 89 -13.72 -0.25 17.72
CA GLY A 89 -12.93 -1.25 18.44
C GLY A 89 -11.60 -1.60 17.80
N ILE A 90 -11.03 -0.73 16.96
CA ILE A 90 -9.70 -0.91 16.36
C ILE A 90 -8.63 -0.09 17.07
N CYS A 91 -7.36 -0.47 16.91
CA CYS A 91 -6.22 0.31 17.41
C CYS A 91 -6.09 1.67 16.73
N ARG A 92 -6.58 1.82 15.49
CA ARG A 92 -6.55 3.02 14.68
C ARG A 92 -5.18 3.41 14.16
N MET A 93 -4.14 3.31 14.96
CA MET A 93 -2.78 3.69 14.60
C MET A 93 -1.87 2.47 14.59
N GLY A 94 -0.89 2.47 13.71
CA GLY A 94 0.12 1.43 13.65
C GLY A 94 1.41 1.94 13.03
N SER A 95 2.51 1.33 13.41
CA SER A 95 3.83 1.68 12.88
C SER A 95 4.71 0.45 12.72
N ALA A 96 5.58 0.45 11.72
CA ALA A 96 6.51 -0.63 11.50
C ALA A 96 7.84 -0.12 10.96
N PHE A 97 8.92 -0.79 11.38
CA PHE A 97 10.25 -0.67 10.84
C PHE A 97 10.63 -2.00 10.21
N VAL A 98 11.01 -2.00 8.95
CA VAL A 98 11.38 -3.22 8.23
C VAL A 98 12.73 -3.03 7.56
N PRO A 99 13.74 -3.87 7.89
CA PRO A 99 14.98 -3.95 7.15
C PRO A 99 14.81 -4.88 5.94
N MET A 100 15.64 -4.70 4.93
CA MET A 100 15.80 -5.62 3.81
C MET A 100 17.27 -5.70 3.43
N ASP A 101 17.88 -6.84 3.74
CA ASP A 101 19.30 -7.21 3.50
C ASP A 101 20.30 -6.07 3.85
N GLU A 102 21.34 -5.86 3.00
CA GLU A 102 22.32 -4.78 3.15
C GLU A 102 21.69 -3.39 3.01
N SER A 103 20.55 -3.30 2.36
CA SER A 103 19.68 -2.14 2.40
C SER A 103 19.03 -2.10 3.75
N LEU A 104 19.68 -1.48 4.73
CA LEU A 104 19.07 -1.10 5.99
C LEU A 104 18.05 0.03 5.66
N ALA A 105 17.16 -0.28 4.72
CA ALA A 105 16.01 0.52 4.47
C ALA A 105 15.11 0.40 5.70
N ARG A 106 15.43 1.10 6.78
CA ARG A 106 14.52 1.36 7.86
C ARG A 106 13.39 2.18 7.28
N VAL A 107 12.47 1.50 6.65
CA VAL A 107 11.21 2.12 6.28
C VAL A 107 10.40 2.19 7.55
N ARG A 108 10.12 3.41 7.97
CA ARG A 108 9.11 3.68 8.97
C ARG A 108 7.81 3.96 8.23
N ALA A 109 6.85 3.05 8.34
CA ALA A 109 5.48 3.32 7.95
C ALA A 109 4.66 3.59 9.21
N VAL A 110 3.99 4.71 9.25
CA VAL A 110 3.04 5.08 10.32
C VAL A 110 1.71 5.35 9.67
N ALA A 111 0.68 4.62 10.11
CA ALA A 111 -0.67 4.76 9.61
C ALA A 111 -1.61 5.26 10.72
N ASP A 112 -2.46 6.22 10.39
CA ASP A 112 -3.61 6.65 11.20
C ASP A 112 -4.88 6.56 10.35
N LEU A 113 -5.80 5.71 10.74
CA LEU A 113 -7.10 5.52 10.09
C LEU A 113 -8.07 6.65 10.44
N SER A 114 -7.58 7.88 10.31
CA SER A 114 -8.17 9.12 10.81
C SER A 114 -9.39 9.63 10.03
N GLY A 115 -9.68 9.04 8.87
CA GLY A 115 -10.68 9.60 7.94
C GLY A 115 -10.14 10.80 7.13
N ARG A 116 -8.88 11.17 7.30
CA ARG A 116 -8.21 12.26 6.56
C ARG A 116 -7.14 11.69 5.65
N PRO A 117 -7.32 11.76 4.32
CA PRO A 117 -6.33 11.27 3.37
C PRO A 117 -5.09 12.17 3.39
N HIS A 118 -3.92 11.57 3.60
CA HIS A 118 -2.64 12.25 3.49
C HIS A 118 -1.53 11.23 3.30
N LEU A 119 -0.61 11.49 2.40
CA LEU A 119 0.66 10.78 2.29
C LEU A 119 1.80 11.77 2.55
N GLU A 120 2.55 11.53 3.62
CA GLU A 120 3.87 12.12 3.79
C GLU A 120 4.94 11.13 3.32
N TRP A 121 5.65 11.54 2.29
CA TRP A 121 6.70 10.73 1.69
C TRP A 121 8.06 11.34 2.03
N GLY A 122 8.62 10.87 3.16
CA GLY A 122 9.89 11.33 3.69
C GLY A 122 11.08 10.59 3.08
N TRP A 123 11.79 11.24 2.18
CA TRP A 123 13.02 10.74 1.60
C TRP A 123 14.22 11.51 2.16
N GLN A 124 14.74 11.08 3.31
CA GLN A 124 15.91 11.77 3.89
C GLN A 124 17.22 11.50 3.12
N ALA A 125 17.24 10.47 2.28
CA ALA A 125 18.37 10.17 1.40
C ALA A 125 18.37 10.98 0.08
N ALA A 126 17.64 12.07 0.00
CA ALA A 126 17.51 12.92 -1.21
C ALA A 126 18.84 13.40 -1.83
N LYS A 127 19.94 13.30 -1.11
CA LYS A 127 21.29 13.55 -1.68
C LYS A 127 21.81 12.40 -2.55
N SER A 128 21.16 11.25 -2.56
CA SER A 128 21.55 10.07 -3.35
C SER A 128 20.54 9.67 -4.44
N GLN A 129 19.59 10.54 -4.81
CA GLN A 129 18.68 10.29 -5.94
C GLN A 129 19.43 9.94 -7.24
N ASN A 130 20.70 10.33 -7.36
CA ASN A 130 21.57 9.92 -8.47
C ASN A 130 22.10 8.48 -8.34
N ALA A 131 21.90 7.79 -7.22
CA ALA A 131 22.38 6.42 -7.02
C ALA A 131 21.44 5.38 -7.65
N PHE A 132 20.15 5.70 -7.77
CA PHE A 132 19.22 4.85 -8.49
C PHE A 132 19.26 5.19 -9.97
N ARG A 133 20.07 4.46 -10.74
CA ARG A 133 20.11 4.62 -12.19
C ARG A 133 18.70 4.41 -12.75
N ARG A 134 18.06 5.51 -13.16
CA ARG A 134 16.92 5.44 -14.07
C ARG A 134 17.37 4.63 -15.29
N ALA A 135 16.75 3.46 -15.49
CA ALA A 135 16.88 2.78 -16.79
C ALA A 135 16.47 3.78 -17.87
N LYS A 136 17.27 3.93 -18.93
CA LYS A 136 17.02 4.94 -19.99
C LYS A 136 15.64 4.67 -20.62
N ARG A 137 14.87 5.72 -20.89
CA ARG A 137 13.68 5.64 -21.74
C ARG A 137 14.06 4.92 -23.04
N GLY A 138 13.37 3.81 -23.35
CA GLY A 138 13.63 3.02 -24.57
C GLY A 138 14.27 1.65 -24.35
N ASP A 139 14.52 1.22 -23.11
CA ASP A 139 14.92 -0.15 -22.82
C ASP A 139 13.71 -1.07 -22.93
N PRO A 140 13.70 -2.06 -23.85
CA PRO A 140 12.56 -2.97 -24.04
C PRO A 140 12.26 -3.89 -22.83
N LEU A 141 13.15 -3.93 -21.82
CA LEU A 141 12.92 -4.59 -20.53
C LEU A 141 12.25 -3.67 -19.51
N ARG A 142 11.84 -2.47 -19.89
CA ARG A 142 11.38 -1.43 -18.99
C ARG A 142 9.87 -1.47 -18.76
N LEU A 143 9.43 -2.39 -17.97
CA LEU A 143 8.36 -2.17 -16.99
C LEU A 143 9.02 -1.93 -15.62
N SER A 144 9.98 -1.02 -15.56
CA SER A 144 10.68 -0.71 -14.31
C SER A 144 9.79 0.19 -13.46
N TYR A 145 9.05 -0.45 -12.58
CA TYR A 145 8.35 0.19 -11.47
C TYR A 145 9.39 0.92 -10.60
N ASP A 146 9.19 2.20 -10.34
CA ASP A 146 10.14 3.00 -9.60
C ASP A 146 9.52 3.61 -8.33
N LEU A 147 10.29 4.46 -7.64
CA LEU A 147 9.86 5.10 -6.40
C LEU A 147 8.72 6.10 -6.60
N ASP A 148 8.69 6.78 -7.74
CA ASP A 148 7.62 7.73 -8.07
C ASP A 148 6.32 6.95 -8.33
N ASP A 149 6.40 5.78 -8.98
CA ASP A 149 5.27 4.90 -9.18
C ASP A 149 4.71 4.39 -7.84
N ALA A 150 5.60 3.96 -6.95
CA ALA A 150 5.21 3.52 -5.60
C ALA A 150 4.58 4.67 -4.80
N ARG A 151 5.13 5.89 -4.89
CA ARG A 151 4.57 7.07 -4.24
C ARG A 151 3.17 7.37 -4.77
N HIS A 152 2.96 7.38 -6.08
CA HIS A 152 1.65 7.62 -6.69
C HIS A 152 0.63 6.56 -6.30
N PHE A 153 1.04 5.27 -6.27
CA PHE A 153 0.18 4.20 -5.78
C PHE A 153 -0.26 4.43 -4.34
N LEU A 154 0.69 4.74 -3.44
CA LEU A 154 0.42 4.97 -2.02
C LEU A 154 -0.41 6.23 -1.76
N GLU A 155 -0.19 7.29 -2.54
CA GLU A 155 -1.00 8.51 -2.50
C GLU A 155 -2.46 8.22 -2.87
N SER A 156 -2.67 7.46 -3.95
CA SER A 156 -3.99 7.04 -4.41
C SER A 156 -4.67 6.12 -3.40
N PHE A 157 -3.92 5.17 -2.82
CA PHE A 157 -4.39 4.32 -1.73
C PHE A 157 -4.79 5.14 -0.51
N ALA A 158 -3.94 6.06 -0.04
CA ALA A 158 -4.22 6.91 1.11
C ALA A 158 -5.45 7.80 0.88
N ARG A 159 -5.59 8.36 -0.34
CA ARG A 159 -6.70 9.20 -0.74
C ARG A 159 -8.05 8.49 -0.63
N LYS A 160 -8.18 7.28 -1.18
CA LYS A 160 -9.44 6.52 -1.16
C LYS A 160 -9.64 5.67 0.09
N GLY A 161 -8.55 5.30 0.74
CA GLY A 161 -8.55 4.63 2.05
C GLY A 161 -8.90 5.56 3.21
N GLU A 162 -8.86 6.88 2.99
CA GLU A 162 -9.01 7.90 4.03
C GLU A 162 -8.02 7.67 5.18
N VAL A 163 -6.75 7.41 4.81
CA VAL A 163 -5.65 7.10 5.71
C VAL A 163 -4.64 8.24 5.69
N THR A 164 -4.19 8.67 6.86
CA THR A 164 -2.95 9.45 6.99
C THR A 164 -1.81 8.44 7.05
N LEU A 165 -0.90 8.50 6.10
CA LEU A 165 0.22 7.60 5.95
C LEU A 165 1.53 8.39 5.87
N HIS A 166 2.47 8.05 6.74
CA HIS A 166 3.84 8.55 6.67
C HIS A 166 4.76 7.39 6.31
N VAL A 167 5.56 7.57 5.27
CA VAL A 167 6.56 6.60 4.82
C VAL A 167 7.91 7.30 4.79
N ASP A 168 8.80 6.95 5.71
CA ASP A 168 10.15 7.50 5.76
C ASP A 168 11.16 6.42 5.39
N LEU A 169 12.00 6.73 4.44
CA LEU A 169 13.18 5.95 4.12
C LEU A 169 14.37 6.49 4.92
N LEU A 170 14.64 5.88 6.07
CA LEU A 170 15.65 6.36 7.00
C LEU A 170 17.09 6.09 6.53
N LYS A 171 17.29 5.01 5.79
CA LYS A 171 18.56 4.68 5.15
C LYS A 171 18.26 3.96 3.85
N ALA A 172 18.53 4.61 2.74
CA ALA A 172 18.43 4.00 1.42
C ALA A 172 19.51 2.94 1.24
N GLY A 173 19.11 1.77 0.74
CA GLY A 173 20.03 0.85 0.11
C GLY A 173 20.41 1.33 -1.29
N ILE A 174 21.18 0.53 -1.99
CA ILE A 174 21.56 0.78 -3.39
C ILE A 174 20.60 0.11 -4.38
N ASP A 175 19.83 -0.87 -3.91
CA ASP A 175 18.87 -1.62 -4.72
C ASP A 175 17.43 -1.11 -4.47
N ILE A 176 16.81 -0.56 -5.51
CA ILE A 176 15.43 -0.07 -5.46
C ILE A 176 14.43 -1.18 -5.16
N HIS A 177 14.70 -2.40 -5.61
CA HIS A 177 13.87 -3.57 -5.35
C HIS A 177 13.76 -3.81 -3.83
N HIS A 178 14.92 -3.88 -3.14
CA HIS A 178 14.97 -4.07 -1.69
C HIS A 178 14.29 -2.90 -0.93
N VAL A 179 14.47 -1.68 -1.41
CA VAL A 179 13.82 -0.50 -0.83
C VAL A 179 12.31 -0.63 -0.91
N LEU A 180 11.76 -0.95 -2.08
CA LEU A 180 10.32 -1.05 -2.28
C LEU A 180 9.73 -2.25 -1.55
N GLU A 181 10.43 -3.39 -1.50
CA GLU A 181 10.02 -4.51 -0.64
C GLU A 181 9.90 -4.08 0.83
N ALA A 182 10.89 -3.37 1.35
CA ALA A 182 10.86 -2.89 2.74
C ALA A 182 9.66 -1.93 2.96
N VAL A 183 9.34 -1.05 1.99
CA VAL A 183 8.18 -0.15 2.04
C VAL A 183 6.88 -0.95 2.14
N PHE A 184 6.63 -1.88 1.23
CA PHE A 184 5.37 -2.62 1.19
C PHE A 184 5.22 -3.60 2.36
N LYS A 185 6.32 -4.20 2.84
CA LYS A 185 6.34 -4.99 4.08
C LYS A 185 6.01 -4.14 5.31
N ALA A 186 6.62 -2.96 5.42
CA ALA A 186 6.37 -2.04 6.54
C ALA A 186 4.93 -1.50 6.51
N LEU A 187 4.42 -1.15 5.33
CA LEU A 187 3.03 -0.73 5.13
C LEU A 187 2.05 -1.82 5.60
N GLY A 188 2.24 -3.07 5.14
CA GLY A 188 1.41 -4.19 5.55
C GLY A 188 1.38 -4.35 7.08
N ARG A 189 2.55 -4.31 7.73
CA ARG A 189 2.66 -4.44 9.18
C ARG A 189 2.03 -3.27 9.94
N ALA A 190 2.25 -2.03 9.49
CA ALA A 190 1.67 -0.83 10.12
C ALA A 190 0.14 -0.83 10.01
N LEU A 191 -0.39 -1.13 8.83
CA LEU A 191 -1.84 -1.22 8.63
C LEU A 191 -2.46 -2.39 9.39
N ARG A 192 -1.78 -3.54 9.50
CA ARG A 192 -2.22 -4.65 10.34
C ARG A 192 -2.42 -4.20 11.78
N GLN A 193 -1.44 -3.52 12.38
CA GLN A 193 -1.56 -3.00 13.74
C GLN A 193 -2.72 -1.99 13.85
N ALA A 194 -2.85 -1.08 12.87
CA ALA A 194 -3.90 -0.07 12.89
C ALA A 194 -5.32 -0.67 12.84
N VAL A 195 -5.51 -1.77 12.10
CA VAL A 195 -6.81 -2.46 11.98
C VAL A 195 -7.04 -3.49 13.09
N GLU A 196 -6.03 -3.82 13.89
CA GLU A 196 -6.16 -4.79 14.98
C GLU A 196 -7.25 -4.36 15.98
N ARG A 197 -8.01 -5.33 16.48
CA ARG A 197 -9.06 -5.05 17.45
C ARG A 197 -8.48 -4.99 18.85
N ASP A 198 -8.72 -3.89 19.54
CA ASP A 198 -8.42 -3.76 20.98
C ASP A 198 -9.73 -3.93 21.78
N PRO A 199 -9.85 -5.01 22.60
CA PRO A 199 -11.07 -5.29 23.35
C PRO A 199 -11.38 -4.20 24.39
N ARG A 200 -10.42 -3.34 24.74
CA ARG A 200 -10.59 -2.20 25.66
C ARG A 200 -11.25 -1.00 24.96
N VAL A 201 -11.18 -0.93 23.62
CA VAL A 201 -11.78 0.16 22.83
C VAL A 201 -13.25 -0.16 22.55
N LYS A 202 -14.18 0.48 23.27
CA LYS A 202 -15.63 0.18 23.18
C LYS A 202 -16.37 0.92 22.07
N GLY A 203 -15.73 1.87 21.38
CA GLY A 203 -16.38 2.69 20.36
C GLY A 203 -15.42 3.04 19.24
N VAL A 204 -15.71 4.14 18.55
CA VAL A 204 -14.80 4.73 17.58
C VAL A 204 -13.62 5.34 18.36
N PRO A 205 -12.35 5.01 18.03
CA PRO A 205 -11.18 5.49 18.77
C PRO A 205 -10.86 6.96 18.44
N SER A 206 -11.78 7.85 18.82
CA SER A 206 -11.70 9.29 18.55
C SER A 206 -12.41 10.06 19.66
N THR A 207 -11.78 11.09 20.19
CA THR A 207 -12.41 12.03 21.15
C THR A 207 -13.59 12.78 20.56
N LYS A 208 -13.69 12.83 19.21
CA LYS A 208 -14.83 13.44 18.47
C LYS A 208 -15.96 12.44 18.23
N GLY A 209 -15.82 11.16 18.62
CA GLY A 209 -16.82 10.11 18.39
C GLY A 209 -17.01 9.67 16.95
N LYS A 210 -16.21 10.19 16.03
CA LYS A 210 -16.21 9.86 14.58
C LYS A 210 -14.80 9.90 13.98
N LEU A 211 -14.60 9.15 12.90
CA LEU A 211 -13.41 9.10 12.04
C LEU A 211 -13.81 9.13 10.58
#